data_89d22347ea121bc2e31847473d7bb99b
#
_entry.id   89d22347ea121bc2e31847473d7bb99b
#
_cell.length_a   1.000
_cell.length_b   1.000
_cell.length_c   1.000
_cell.angle_alpha   90.00
_cell.angle_beta   90.00
_cell.angle_gamma   90.00
#
_symmetry.space_group_name_H-M   'P 1'
#
loop_
_entity.id
_entity.type
_entity.pdbx_description
1 polymer ?
#
loop_
_entity_poly.entity_id
_entity_poly.type
_entity_poly.pdbx_seq_one_letter_code
_entity_poly.pdbx_strand_id
1 'polypeptide(L)'
;MFGFVTAPFDLNLRHLRAVSAIAARGSMSAAAEAVSLSQPALTQGLAKLERSLGATLFERHADGMRATPQGVLAAQRAEAAFGHLARSVRGAAHGGARGFARPELLMTATQLRAFLAVADAGSFAAAAEATALSQPAIHRAVRDLEQLCAASLVERRGRGVILSPTGIRLARGVRLARVELVALIAETGAEAAGSGMLVIGAMPLCRALILPAAIAQFTRAMPRMKIDVVEGSWRELVDPLRDGILDVMVGALRETAPPECDQSPLFVDRLNVVARAGHPLAGTAIPSLDQLASYPWIVGQPGTPLRLQWEALFAERTLPHAPVECGSVMVIRGVLADTDFLTLLSPDQVALEVDRGLLSTIGGRLERSIRTIGITTRTSWRPTVAQAYFLDLLRDVSRAAGLQENR
;
A
#
# COMPACT_ATOMS: atom_id res chain seq x y z
N MET A 1 -18.45 6.23 -27.23
CA MET A 1 -19.29 5.33 -26.39
C MET A 1 -18.52 5.17 -25.07
N PHE A 2 -18.90 5.89 -24.02
CA PHE A 2 -18.21 5.82 -22.74
C PHE A 2 -18.57 4.46 -22.12
N GLY A 3 -17.60 3.52 -22.12
CA GLY A 3 -17.74 2.26 -21.41
C GLY A 3 -17.97 2.54 -19.93
N PHE A 4 -19.01 1.99 -19.34
CA PHE A 4 -19.25 2.03 -17.89
C PHE A 4 -18.10 1.31 -17.21
N VAL A 5 -17.23 2.05 -16.52
CA VAL A 5 -16.18 1.45 -15.69
C VAL A 5 -16.89 0.78 -14.50
N THR A 6 -16.92 -0.53 -14.48
CA THR A 6 -17.50 -1.32 -13.39
C THR A 6 -16.77 -1.03 -12.09
N ALA A 7 -17.46 -0.53 -11.07
CA ALA A 7 -16.86 -0.34 -9.75
C ALA A 7 -16.77 -1.68 -8.99
N PRO A 8 -15.78 -1.87 -8.10
CA PRO A 8 -15.56 -3.15 -7.41
C PRO A 8 -16.80 -3.69 -6.69
N PHE A 9 -17.56 -2.81 -6.05
CA PHE A 9 -18.79 -3.17 -5.32
C PHE A 9 -20.06 -3.16 -6.18
N ASP A 10 -19.96 -2.98 -7.50
CA ASP A 10 -21.05 -3.23 -8.45
C ASP A 10 -21.12 -4.72 -8.83
N LEU A 11 -20.03 -5.45 -8.58
CA LEU A 11 -19.98 -6.90 -8.76
C LEU A 11 -20.82 -7.62 -7.69
N ASN A 12 -21.63 -8.57 -8.13
CA ASN A 12 -22.43 -9.37 -7.22
C ASN A 12 -21.55 -10.45 -6.55
N LEU A 13 -21.34 -10.34 -5.24
CA LEU A 13 -20.48 -11.26 -4.48
C LEU A 13 -20.94 -12.72 -4.57
N ARG A 14 -22.26 -12.99 -4.67
CA ARG A 14 -22.77 -14.35 -4.83
C ARG A 14 -22.38 -14.95 -6.19
N HIS A 15 -22.40 -14.15 -7.25
CA HIS A 15 -21.95 -14.58 -8.58
C HIS A 15 -20.42 -14.80 -8.60
N LEU A 16 -19.64 -13.95 -7.92
CA LEU A 16 -18.20 -14.15 -7.77
C LEU A 16 -17.87 -15.45 -7.03
N ARG A 17 -18.60 -15.80 -5.97
CA ARG A 17 -18.46 -17.12 -5.32
C ARG A 17 -18.74 -18.28 -6.27
N ALA A 18 -19.71 -18.10 -7.13
CA ALA A 18 -20.05 -19.13 -8.11
C ALA A 18 -18.89 -19.36 -9.12
N VAL A 19 -18.14 -18.32 -9.50
CA VAL A 19 -16.95 -18.47 -10.36
C VAL A 19 -15.94 -19.45 -9.73
N SER A 20 -15.58 -19.29 -8.46
CA SER A 20 -14.69 -20.22 -7.76
C SER A 20 -15.29 -21.63 -7.68
N ALA A 21 -16.59 -21.73 -7.46
CA ALA A 21 -17.26 -23.05 -7.38
C ALA A 21 -17.29 -23.75 -8.75
N ILE A 22 -17.53 -23.03 -9.86
CA ILE A 22 -17.51 -23.61 -11.23
C ILE A 22 -16.08 -24.05 -11.58
N ALA A 23 -15.09 -23.21 -11.29
CA ALA A 23 -13.68 -23.54 -11.56
C ALA A 23 -13.22 -24.81 -10.81
N ALA A 24 -13.65 -24.96 -9.56
CA ALA A 24 -13.29 -26.10 -8.73
C ALA A 24 -14.02 -27.40 -9.09
N ARG A 25 -15.25 -27.32 -9.60
CA ARG A 25 -16.15 -28.47 -9.79
C ARG A 25 -16.34 -28.87 -11.26
N GLY A 26 -16.00 -27.99 -12.20
CA GLY A 26 -16.21 -28.22 -13.64
C GLY A 26 -17.68 -28.38 -14.07
N SER A 27 -18.66 -28.06 -13.19
CA SER A 27 -20.08 -28.29 -13.41
C SER A 27 -20.95 -27.15 -12.92
N MET A 28 -21.85 -26.66 -13.77
CA MET A 28 -22.82 -25.62 -13.43
C MET A 28 -23.81 -26.09 -12.36
N SER A 29 -24.29 -27.33 -12.44
CA SER A 29 -25.19 -27.93 -11.44
C SER A 29 -24.54 -28.01 -10.06
N ALA A 30 -23.35 -28.63 -9.98
CA ALA A 30 -22.63 -28.78 -8.74
C ALA A 30 -22.19 -27.43 -8.13
N ALA A 31 -21.86 -26.44 -8.97
CA ALA A 31 -21.56 -25.09 -8.51
C ALA A 31 -22.81 -24.37 -7.98
N ALA A 32 -23.96 -24.51 -8.65
CA ALA A 32 -25.22 -23.90 -8.23
C ALA A 32 -25.63 -24.39 -6.82
N GLU A 33 -25.54 -25.69 -6.59
CA GLU A 33 -25.77 -26.31 -5.27
C GLU A 33 -24.82 -25.71 -4.20
N ALA A 34 -23.52 -25.62 -4.51
CA ALA A 34 -22.51 -25.11 -3.58
C ALA A 34 -22.73 -23.67 -3.13
N VAL A 35 -23.35 -22.84 -3.98
CA VAL A 35 -23.65 -21.42 -3.67
C VAL A 35 -25.12 -21.16 -3.35
N SER A 36 -25.92 -22.24 -3.20
CA SER A 36 -27.35 -22.19 -2.89
C SER A 36 -28.13 -21.31 -3.90
N LEU A 37 -27.90 -21.56 -5.20
CA LEU A 37 -28.61 -20.97 -6.32
C LEU A 37 -29.25 -22.04 -7.18
N SER A 38 -30.33 -21.72 -7.91
CA SER A 38 -30.78 -22.57 -9.00
C SER A 38 -29.81 -22.47 -10.19
N GLN A 39 -29.70 -23.54 -10.98
CA GLN A 39 -28.82 -23.55 -12.15
C GLN A 39 -29.18 -22.43 -13.17
N PRO A 40 -30.45 -22.12 -13.47
CA PRO A 40 -30.81 -20.97 -14.30
C PRO A 40 -30.34 -19.63 -13.73
N ALA A 41 -30.51 -19.42 -12.40
CA ALA A 41 -30.06 -18.20 -11.75
C ALA A 41 -28.53 -18.05 -11.82
N LEU A 42 -27.79 -19.16 -11.64
CA LEU A 42 -26.34 -19.16 -11.78
C LEU A 42 -25.91 -18.84 -13.20
N THR A 43 -26.57 -19.43 -14.22
CA THR A 43 -26.28 -19.17 -15.64
C THR A 43 -26.47 -17.69 -16.00
N GLN A 44 -27.59 -17.08 -15.56
CA GLN A 44 -27.83 -15.66 -15.76
C GLN A 44 -26.83 -14.79 -15.00
N GLY A 45 -26.49 -15.18 -13.77
CA GLY A 45 -25.52 -14.50 -12.93
C GLY A 45 -24.11 -14.50 -13.54
N LEU A 46 -23.68 -15.64 -14.08
CA LEU A 46 -22.40 -15.76 -14.78
C LEU A 46 -22.37 -14.88 -16.03
N ALA A 47 -23.39 -14.96 -16.88
CA ALA A 47 -23.47 -14.14 -18.08
C ALA A 47 -23.51 -12.62 -17.78
N LYS A 48 -24.13 -12.21 -16.65
CA LYS A 48 -24.07 -10.82 -16.20
C LYS A 48 -22.68 -10.42 -15.75
N LEU A 49 -21.98 -11.30 -15.01
CA LEU A 49 -20.62 -11.05 -14.53
C LEU A 49 -19.64 -10.95 -15.70
N GLU A 50 -19.68 -11.88 -16.65
CA GLU A 50 -18.85 -11.87 -17.87
C GLU A 50 -19.05 -10.59 -18.69
N ARG A 51 -20.29 -10.13 -18.84
CA ARG A 51 -20.56 -8.83 -19.48
C ARG A 51 -19.99 -7.66 -18.70
N SER A 52 -20.09 -7.67 -17.37
CA SER A 52 -19.55 -6.61 -16.52
C SER A 52 -18.02 -6.57 -16.54
N LEU A 53 -17.37 -7.72 -16.71
CA LEU A 53 -15.92 -7.84 -16.80
C LEU A 53 -15.40 -7.71 -18.25
N GLY A 54 -16.29 -7.77 -19.25
CA GLY A 54 -15.90 -7.75 -20.66
C GLY A 54 -15.09 -8.97 -21.10
N ALA A 55 -15.24 -10.10 -20.41
CA ALA A 55 -14.45 -11.31 -20.65
C ALA A 55 -15.28 -12.58 -20.47
N THR A 56 -15.03 -13.60 -21.30
CA THR A 56 -15.58 -14.95 -21.12
C THR A 56 -14.74 -15.68 -20.08
N LEU A 57 -15.39 -16.13 -19.00
CA LEU A 57 -14.73 -16.81 -17.90
C LEU A 57 -14.73 -18.33 -18.05
N PHE A 58 -15.77 -18.87 -18.71
CA PHE A 58 -15.91 -20.32 -18.87
C PHE A 58 -16.39 -20.67 -20.28
N GLU A 59 -15.90 -21.80 -20.77
CA GLU A 59 -16.33 -22.44 -22.00
C GLU A 59 -17.06 -23.74 -21.68
N ARG A 60 -18.11 -24.04 -22.49
CA ARG A 60 -18.84 -25.29 -22.36
C ARG A 60 -18.19 -26.36 -23.23
N HIS A 61 -17.83 -27.48 -22.65
CA HIS A 61 -17.31 -28.65 -23.30
C HIS A 61 -18.26 -29.86 -23.09
N ALA A 62 -18.04 -30.95 -23.84
CA ALA A 62 -18.86 -32.14 -23.68
C ALA A 62 -18.76 -32.77 -22.28
N ASP A 63 -17.64 -32.57 -21.60
CA ASP A 63 -17.31 -33.05 -20.25
C ASP A 63 -17.64 -32.06 -19.12
N GLY A 64 -18.20 -30.88 -19.46
CA GLY A 64 -18.58 -29.89 -18.47
C GLY A 64 -18.16 -28.45 -18.78
N MET A 65 -17.85 -27.69 -17.73
CA MET A 65 -17.40 -26.32 -17.83
C MET A 65 -15.89 -26.24 -17.61
N ARG A 66 -15.18 -25.58 -18.55
CA ARG A 66 -13.74 -25.34 -18.43
C ARG A 66 -13.47 -23.85 -18.27
N ALA A 67 -12.64 -23.50 -17.29
CA ALA A 67 -12.25 -22.11 -17.08
C ALA A 67 -11.29 -21.64 -18.17
N THR A 68 -11.52 -20.46 -18.71
CA THR A 68 -10.56 -19.72 -19.55
C THR A 68 -9.40 -19.20 -18.68
N PRO A 69 -8.31 -18.69 -19.23
CA PRO A 69 -7.27 -18.01 -18.45
C PRO A 69 -7.85 -16.88 -17.58
N GLN A 70 -8.80 -16.11 -18.11
CA GLN A 70 -9.51 -15.05 -17.36
C GLN A 70 -10.42 -15.64 -16.27
N GLY A 71 -11.03 -16.80 -16.54
CA GLY A 71 -11.82 -17.54 -15.56
C GLY A 71 -11.00 -18.07 -14.39
N VAL A 72 -9.80 -18.59 -14.65
CA VAL A 72 -8.86 -19.01 -13.60
C VAL A 72 -8.44 -17.82 -12.74
N LEU A 73 -8.07 -16.71 -13.37
CA LEU A 73 -7.72 -15.48 -12.68
C LEU A 73 -8.88 -14.96 -11.82
N ALA A 74 -10.09 -14.91 -12.41
CA ALA A 74 -11.28 -14.46 -11.70
C ALA A 74 -11.60 -15.32 -10.49
N ALA A 75 -11.47 -16.65 -10.59
CA ALA A 75 -11.65 -17.57 -9.48
C ALA A 75 -10.63 -17.32 -8.36
N GLN A 76 -9.37 -17.13 -8.70
CA GLN A 76 -8.30 -16.87 -7.75
C GLN A 76 -8.48 -15.52 -7.02
N ARG A 77 -8.84 -14.45 -7.73
CA ARG A 77 -9.10 -13.13 -7.14
C ARG A 77 -10.35 -13.14 -6.25
N ALA A 78 -11.42 -13.81 -6.70
CA ALA A 78 -12.61 -13.99 -5.89
C ALA A 78 -12.32 -14.76 -4.60
N GLU A 79 -11.57 -15.85 -4.67
CA GLU A 79 -11.18 -16.64 -3.50
C GLU A 79 -10.33 -15.81 -2.52
N ALA A 80 -9.37 -15.03 -3.01
CA ALA A 80 -8.58 -14.12 -2.18
C ALA A 80 -9.46 -13.07 -1.49
N ALA A 81 -10.40 -12.45 -2.22
CA ALA A 81 -11.34 -11.48 -1.67
C ALA A 81 -12.19 -12.09 -0.53
N PHE A 82 -12.78 -13.26 -0.75
CA PHE A 82 -13.54 -13.96 0.30
C PHE A 82 -12.65 -14.43 1.45
N GLY A 83 -11.40 -14.80 1.18
CA GLY A 83 -10.40 -15.12 2.19
C GLY A 83 -10.11 -13.95 3.12
N HIS A 84 -10.02 -12.72 2.60
CA HIS A 84 -9.85 -11.51 3.40
C HIS A 84 -11.07 -11.24 4.28
N LEU A 85 -12.28 -11.34 3.75
CA LEU A 85 -13.52 -11.20 4.51
C LEU A 85 -13.62 -12.26 5.62
N ALA A 86 -13.36 -13.53 5.29
CA ALA A 86 -13.41 -14.62 6.26
C ALA A 86 -12.41 -14.43 7.41
N ARG A 87 -11.18 -13.99 7.11
CA ARG A 87 -10.18 -13.70 8.16
C ARG A 87 -10.61 -12.56 9.08
N SER A 88 -11.22 -11.51 8.52
CA SER A 88 -11.63 -10.32 9.28
C SER A 88 -12.74 -10.57 10.30
N VAL A 89 -13.57 -11.59 10.09
CA VAL A 89 -14.68 -11.95 10.99
C VAL A 89 -14.34 -13.10 11.94
N ARG A 90 -13.19 -13.77 11.77
CA ARG A 90 -12.75 -14.81 12.70
C ARG A 90 -12.51 -14.22 14.08
N GLY A 91 -13.08 -14.88 15.10
CA GLY A 91 -12.98 -14.44 16.50
C GLY A 91 -13.90 -13.27 16.89
N ALA A 92 -14.78 -12.80 16.00
CA ALA A 92 -15.79 -11.80 16.38
C ALA A 92 -16.81 -12.35 17.39
N ALA A 93 -17.09 -13.65 17.38
CA ALA A 93 -18.10 -14.31 18.20
C ALA A 93 -17.63 -14.61 19.66
N HIS A 94 -16.88 -13.72 20.31
CA HIS A 94 -16.41 -13.93 21.69
C HIS A 94 -17.39 -13.46 22.79
N GLY A 95 -18.67 -13.27 22.47
CA GLY A 95 -19.66 -12.74 23.41
C GLY A 95 -20.89 -13.61 23.67
N GLY A 96 -20.84 -14.91 23.39
CA GLY A 96 -21.98 -15.82 23.69
C GLY A 96 -23.18 -15.69 22.75
N ALA A 97 -23.21 -14.75 21.83
CA ALA A 97 -24.23 -14.68 20.79
C ALA A 97 -23.94 -15.71 19.69
N ARG A 98 -24.96 -16.49 19.30
CA ARG A 98 -24.87 -17.44 18.19
C ARG A 98 -24.83 -16.66 16.88
N GLY A 99 -23.60 -16.31 16.40
CA GLY A 99 -23.38 -15.76 15.07
C GLY A 99 -23.50 -16.85 13.98
N PHE A 100 -23.54 -16.38 12.73
CA PHE A 100 -23.50 -17.30 11.59
C PHE A 100 -22.13 -17.98 11.49
N ALA A 101 -22.11 -19.26 11.12
CA ALA A 101 -20.87 -20.02 10.99
C ALA A 101 -19.93 -19.44 9.93
N ARG A 102 -20.47 -18.84 8.89
CA ARG A 102 -19.74 -18.23 7.76
C ARG A 102 -20.39 -16.92 7.32
N PRO A 103 -20.30 -15.86 8.15
CA PRO A 103 -20.99 -14.60 7.89
C PRO A 103 -20.51 -13.92 6.60
N GLU A 104 -19.24 -14.10 6.22
CA GLU A 104 -18.66 -13.58 4.98
C GLU A 104 -19.41 -14.03 3.71
N LEU A 105 -20.08 -15.16 3.74
CA LEU A 105 -20.85 -15.68 2.62
C LEU A 105 -22.23 -15.02 2.47
N LEU A 106 -22.71 -14.35 3.51
CA LEU A 106 -24.02 -13.68 3.56
C LEU A 106 -23.89 -12.17 3.31
N MET A 107 -22.69 -11.61 3.38
CA MET A 107 -22.44 -10.21 3.12
C MET A 107 -22.72 -9.84 1.66
N THR A 108 -23.25 -8.65 1.46
CA THR A 108 -23.52 -8.08 0.12
C THR A 108 -22.54 -6.95 -0.19
N ALA A 109 -22.29 -6.72 -1.47
CA ALA A 109 -21.44 -5.63 -1.94
C ALA A 109 -21.93 -4.24 -1.44
N THR A 110 -23.25 -4.03 -1.42
CA THR A 110 -23.84 -2.79 -0.89
C THR A 110 -23.56 -2.60 0.60
N GLN A 111 -23.68 -3.66 1.40
CA GLN A 111 -23.36 -3.60 2.84
C GLN A 111 -21.88 -3.28 3.05
N LEU A 112 -20.98 -3.94 2.32
CA LEU A 112 -19.53 -3.69 2.43
C LEU A 112 -19.17 -2.28 2.01
N ARG A 113 -19.76 -1.77 0.90
CA ARG A 113 -19.56 -0.40 0.43
C ARG A 113 -20.03 0.62 1.48
N ALA A 114 -21.23 0.43 2.01
CA ALA A 114 -21.81 1.33 3.01
C ALA A 114 -20.98 1.36 4.30
N PHE A 115 -20.59 0.19 4.80
CA PHE A 115 -19.75 0.09 5.99
C PHE A 115 -18.37 0.74 5.80
N LEU A 116 -17.71 0.48 4.66
CA LEU A 116 -16.42 1.07 4.36
C LEU A 116 -16.50 2.60 4.25
N ALA A 117 -17.57 3.13 3.67
CA ALA A 117 -17.80 4.57 3.61
C ALA A 117 -17.96 5.19 5.01
N VAL A 118 -18.66 4.52 5.95
CA VAL A 118 -18.76 4.98 7.34
C VAL A 118 -17.39 4.92 8.04
N ALA A 119 -16.64 3.85 7.78
CA ALA A 119 -15.28 3.67 8.34
C ALA A 119 -14.32 4.77 7.90
N ASP A 120 -14.40 5.18 6.63
CA ASP A 120 -13.50 6.18 6.04
C ASP A 120 -13.96 7.62 6.38
N ALA A 121 -15.27 7.88 6.42
CA ALA A 121 -15.82 9.21 6.66
C ALA A 121 -16.00 9.56 8.16
N GLY A 122 -15.99 8.59 9.07
CA GLY A 122 -16.23 8.80 10.50
C GLY A 122 -17.63 9.30 10.86
N SER A 123 -18.55 9.36 9.90
CA SER A 123 -19.95 9.72 10.15
C SER A 123 -20.91 9.11 9.09
N PHE A 124 -22.13 8.83 9.51
CA PHE A 124 -23.17 8.31 8.61
C PHE A 124 -23.62 9.33 7.56
N ALA A 125 -23.64 10.61 7.91
CA ALA A 125 -24.02 11.68 7.00
C ALA A 125 -22.98 11.83 5.86
N ALA A 126 -21.70 11.96 6.20
CA ALA A 126 -20.63 12.07 5.21
C ALA A 126 -20.50 10.78 4.35
N ALA A 127 -20.74 9.60 4.93
CA ALA A 127 -20.81 8.36 4.18
C ALA A 127 -21.97 8.34 3.16
N ALA A 128 -23.12 8.93 3.49
CA ALA A 128 -24.25 9.07 2.58
C ALA A 128 -23.89 9.95 1.37
N GLU A 129 -23.25 11.08 1.62
CA GLU A 129 -22.78 11.99 0.57
C GLU A 129 -21.75 11.28 -0.36
N ALA A 130 -20.81 10.54 0.21
CA ALA A 130 -19.75 9.87 -0.54
C ALA A 130 -20.23 8.68 -1.40
N THR A 131 -21.37 8.04 -1.05
CA THR A 131 -21.82 6.79 -1.71
C THR A 131 -23.06 6.95 -2.56
N ALA A 132 -23.71 8.10 -2.59
CA ALA A 132 -25.03 8.32 -3.17
C ALA A 132 -26.11 7.37 -2.61
N LEU A 133 -25.91 6.86 -1.38
CA LEU A 133 -26.90 6.09 -0.64
C LEU A 133 -27.59 6.99 0.39
N SER A 134 -28.87 6.73 0.67
CA SER A 134 -29.54 7.45 1.75
C SER A 134 -28.95 7.06 3.12
N GLN A 135 -28.90 8.02 4.04
CA GLN A 135 -28.42 7.77 5.41
C GLN A 135 -29.16 6.58 6.10
N PRO A 136 -30.51 6.44 6.00
CA PRO A 136 -31.20 5.26 6.51
C PRO A 136 -30.74 3.94 5.88
N ALA A 137 -30.41 3.94 4.58
CA ALA A 137 -29.92 2.74 3.90
C ALA A 137 -28.54 2.33 4.44
N ILE A 138 -27.65 3.31 4.68
CA ILE A 138 -26.33 3.04 5.29
C ILE A 138 -26.48 2.53 6.72
N HIS A 139 -27.34 3.14 7.54
CA HIS A 139 -27.63 2.63 8.88
C HIS A 139 -28.12 1.19 8.88
N ARG A 140 -29.02 0.84 7.96
CA ARG A 140 -29.52 -0.53 7.81
C ARG A 140 -28.38 -1.48 7.42
N ALA A 141 -27.59 -1.11 6.40
CA ALA A 141 -26.48 -1.93 5.93
C ALA A 141 -25.45 -2.23 7.03
N VAL A 142 -25.11 -1.24 7.86
CA VAL A 142 -24.19 -1.44 8.98
C VAL A 142 -24.82 -2.34 10.05
N ARG A 143 -26.08 -2.14 10.43
CA ARG A 143 -26.78 -3.02 11.39
C ARG A 143 -26.87 -4.46 10.92
N ASP A 144 -27.17 -4.67 9.64
CA ASP A 144 -27.21 -6.01 9.05
C ASP A 144 -25.86 -6.70 9.16
N LEU A 145 -24.74 -5.97 8.93
CA LEU A 145 -23.38 -6.49 9.12
C LEU A 145 -23.08 -6.79 10.59
N GLU A 146 -23.51 -5.94 11.52
CA GLU A 146 -23.37 -6.18 12.96
C GLU A 146 -24.11 -7.46 13.39
N GLN A 147 -25.31 -7.68 12.85
CA GLN A 147 -26.05 -8.91 13.07
C GLN A 147 -25.35 -10.13 12.49
N LEU A 148 -24.83 -10.04 11.25
CA LEU A 148 -24.07 -11.13 10.63
C LEU A 148 -22.80 -11.46 11.41
N CYS A 149 -22.09 -10.47 11.91
CA CYS A 149 -20.85 -10.63 12.67
C CYS A 149 -21.10 -10.96 14.15
N ALA A 150 -22.36 -10.86 14.65
CA ALA A 150 -22.71 -10.92 16.06
C ALA A 150 -21.84 -10.01 16.95
N ALA A 151 -21.49 -8.83 16.47
CA ALA A 151 -20.63 -7.87 17.14
C ALA A 151 -20.92 -6.44 16.69
N SER A 152 -20.74 -5.47 17.59
CA SER A 152 -20.75 -4.05 17.22
C SER A 152 -19.55 -3.74 16.35
N LEU A 153 -19.77 -3.02 15.25
CA LEU A 153 -18.74 -2.57 14.31
C LEU A 153 -18.43 -1.09 14.48
N VAL A 154 -19.39 -0.31 14.97
CA VAL A 154 -19.25 1.13 15.18
C VAL A 154 -19.73 1.55 16.56
N GLU A 155 -19.08 2.55 17.12
CA GLU A 155 -19.41 3.14 18.41
C GLU A 155 -19.63 4.66 18.24
N ARG A 156 -20.61 5.23 18.93
CA ARG A 156 -20.85 6.67 18.88
C ARG A 156 -19.77 7.43 19.63
N ARG A 157 -19.24 8.47 19.02
CA ARG A 157 -18.29 9.39 19.66
C ARG A 157 -18.65 10.85 19.31
N GLY A 158 -19.26 11.53 20.24
CA GLY A 158 -19.74 12.90 19.98
C GLY A 158 -20.77 12.93 18.84
N ARG A 159 -20.50 13.73 17.82
CA ARG A 159 -21.34 13.84 16.60
C ARG A 159 -21.00 12.82 15.51
N GLY A 160 -19.94 12.04 15.69
CA GLY A 160 -19.47 11.04 14.71
C GLY A 160 -19.53 9.62 15.26
N VAL A 161 -18.84 8.74 14.53
CA VAL A 161 -18.65 7.35 14.91
C VAL A 161 -17.17 6.96 14.80
N ILE A 162 -16.75 6.04 15.64
CA ILE A 162 -15.46 5.36 15.57
C ILE A 162 -15.69 3.87 15.35
N LEU A 163 -14.72 3.20 14.79
CA LEU A 163 -14.78 1.75 14.64
C LEU A 163 -14.45 1.06 15.97
N SER A 164 -15.22 0.03 16.29
CA SER A 164 -14.84 -0.94 17.33
C SER A 164 -13.61 -1.75 16.88
N PRO A 165 -12.94 -2.49 17.77
CA PRO A 165 -11.86 -3.41 17.38
C PRO A 165 -12.27 -4.43 16.31
N THR A 166 -13.51 -4.90 16.34
CA THR A 166 -14.08 -5.78 15.30
C THR A 166 -14.34 -5.00 14.02
N GLY A 167 -14.84 -3.77 14.12
CA GLY A 167 -15.01 -2.87 12.99
C GLY A 167 -13.71 -2.56 12.28
N ILE A 168 -12.62 -2.31 13.01
CA ILE A 168 -11.29 -2.09 12.43
C ILE A 168 -10.83 -3.30 11.62
N ARG A 169 -10.96 -4.53 12.19
CA ARG A 169 -10.59 -5.76 11.47
C ARG A 169 -11.45 -5.97 10.23
N LEU A 170 -12.77 -5.77 10.34
CA LEU A 170 -13.66 -5.91 9.19
C LEU A 170 -13.36 -4.85 8.12
N ALA A 171 -13.13 -3.59 8.47
CA ALA A 171 -12.78 -2.53 7.53
C ALA A 171 -11.52 -2.88 6.74
N ARG A 172 -10.47 -3.40 7.41
CA ARG A 172 -9.27 -3.93 6.75
C ARG A 172 -9.62 -5.07 5.79
N GLY A 173 -10.40 -6.07 6.23
CA GLY A 173 -10.80 -7.18 5.37
C GLY A 173 -11.60 -6.73 4.14
N VAL A 174 -12.48 -5.75 4.30
CA VAL A 174 -13.28 -5.16 3.20
C VAL A 174 -12.37 -4.39 2.23
N ARG A 175 -11.40 -3.59 2.71
CA ARG A 175 -10.44 -2.89 1.86
C ARG A 175 -9.60 -3.87 1.05
N LEU A 176 -9.08 -4.91 1.69
CA LEU A 176 -8.29 -5.95 1.02
C LEU A 176 -9.13 -6.73 -0.01
N ALA A 177 -10.37 -7.08 0.32
CA ALA A 177 -11.29 -7.67 -0.64
C ALA A 177 -11.55 -6.73 -1.83
N ARG A 178 -11.72 -5.43 -1.59
CA ARG A 178 -11.85 -4.42 -2.66
C ARG A 178 -10.62 -4.37 -3.56
N VAL A 179 -9.41 -4.47 -3.00
CA VAL A 179 -8.16 -4.53 -3.80
C VAL A 179 -8.18 -5.71 -4.76
N GLU A 180 -8.60 -6.90 -4.31
CA GLU A 180 -8.70 -8.08 -5.16
C GLU A 180 -9.77 -7.91 -6.27
N LEU A 181 -10.89 -7.26 -5.95
CA LEU A 181 -11.93 -6.97 -6.96
C LEU A 181 -11.48 -5.90 -7.98
N VAL A 182 -10.72 -4.90 -7.55
CA VAL A 182 -10.10 -3.92 -8.46
C VAL A 182 -9.13 -4.62 -9.39
N ALA A 183 -8.26 -5.48 -8.84
CA ALA A 183 -7.32 -6.26 -9.63
C ALA A 183 -8.02 -7.20 -10.61
N LEU A 184 -9.11 -7.87 -10.20
CA LEU A 184 -9.93 -8.70 -11.06
C LEU A 184 -10.44 -7.91 -12.28
N ILE A 185 -11.03 -6.74 -12.06
CA ILE A 185 -11.56 -5.88 -13.13
C ILE A 185 -10.42 -5.45 -14.07
N ALA A 186 -9.28 -5.03 -13.50
CA ALA A 186 -8.13 -4.55 -14.27
C ALA A 186 -7.46 -5.64 -15.11
N GLU A 187 -7.50 -6.90 -14.67
CA GLU A 187 -6.81 -8.00 -15.34
C GLU A 187 -7.71 -8.78 -16.31
N THR A 188 -9.05 -8.68 -16.19
CA THR A 188 -9.99 -9.41 -17.08
C THR A 188 -10.53 -8.56 -18.22
N GLY A 189 -10.65 -7.24 -18.05
CA GLY A 189 -11.24 -6.36 -19.06
C GLY A 189 -10.31 -6.13 -20.25
N ALA A 190 -10.83 -6.24 -21.48
CA ALA A 190 -10.06 -6.00 -22.71
C ALA A 190 -9.51 -4.56 -22.81
N GLU A 191 -10.21 -3.57 -22.24
CA GLU A 191 -9.77 -2.17 -22.17
C GLU A 191 -9.00 -1.84 -20.88
N ALA A 192 -9.01 -2.75 -19.92
CA ALA A 192 -8.42 -2.55 -18.59
C ALA A 192 -6.89 -2.81 -18.58
N ALA A 193 -6.35 -3.49 -19.59
CA ALA A 193 -4.91 -3.72 -19.68
C ALA A 193 -4.14 -2.40 -19.71
N GLY A 194 -3.41 -2.12 -18.62
CA GLY A 194 -2.62 -0.90 -18.44
C GLY A 194 -3.42 0.33 -17.97
N SER A 195 -4.66 0.18 -17.48
CA SER A 195 -5.40 1.22 -16.75
C SER A 195 -5.53 0.86 -15.28
N GLY A 196 -5.64 1.87 -14.42
CA GLY A 196 -5.76 1.67 -12.97
C GLY A 196 -4.97 2.71 -12.18
N MET A 197 -4.76 2.45 -10.91
CA MET A 197 -4.00 3.30 -10.01
C MET A 197 -2.98 2.45 -9.25
N LEU A 198 -1.77 2.95 -9.13
CA LEU A 198 -0.70 2.42 -8.30
C LEU A 198 -0.45 3.41 -7.17
N VAL A 199 -0.62 2.98 -5.92
CA VAL A 199 -0.43 3.84 -4.74
C VAL A 199 0.85 3.43 -4.03
N ILE A 200 1.81 4.37 -3.98
CA ILE A 200 3.17 4.13 -3.49
C ILE A 200 3.38 4.90 -2.19
N GLY A 201 3.69 4.22 -1.10
CA GLY A 201 4.21 4.84 0.10
C GLY A 201 5.70 5.14 -0.05
N ALA A 202 6.08 6.41 0.02
CA ALA A 202 7.44 6.88 -0.19
C ALA A 202 8.06 7.41 1.10
N MET A 203 9.05 6.70 1.65
CA MET A 203 9.86 7.20 2.77
C MET A 203 10.91 8.22 2.27
N PRO A 204 11.41 9.11 3.13
CA PRO A 204 12.23 10.27 2.70
C PRO A 204 13.41 9.95 1.78
N LEU A 205 14.02 8.79 1.95
CA LEU A 205 15.25 8.41 1.27
C LEU A 205 15.10 8.01 -0.20
N CYS A 206 13.99 7.38 -0.56
CA CYS A 206 13.78 6.88 -1.92
C CYS A 206 13.32 7.95 -2.90
N ARG A 207 12.99 9.15 -2.40
CA ARG A 207 12.35 10.22 -3.18
C ARG A 207 13.28 10.94 -4.14
N ALA A 208 14.59 10.84 -3.95
CA ALA A 208 15.54 11.66 -4.71
C ALA A 208 16.04 11.00 -5.99
N LEU A 209 16.20 9.70 -6.05
CA LEU A 209 16.82 9.01 -7.19
C LEU A 209 15.97 7.89 -7.77
N ILE A 210 15.72 6.84 -6.97
CA ILE A 210 15.14 5.59 -7.48
C ILE A 210 13.68 5.73 -7.84
N LEU A 211 12.89 6.32 -6.96
CA LEU A 211 11.45 6.43 -7.16
C LEU A 211 11.10 7.35 -8.34
N PRO A 212 11.69 8.56 -8.49
CA PRO A 212 11.45 9.40 -9.66
C PRO A 212 11.83 8.73 -10.98
N ALA A 213 12.96 8.05 -11.03
CA ALA A 213 13.43 7.36 -12.24
C ALA A 213 12.50 6.18 -12.61
N ALA A 214 12.06 5.38 -11.64
CA ALA A 214 11.11 4.30 -11.87
C ALA A 214 9.75 4.83 -12.33
N ILE A 215 9.22 5.89 -11.71
CA ILE A 215 7.97 6.54 -12.11
C ILE A 215 8.07 7.08 -13.54
N ALA A 216 9.17 7.75 -13.89
CA ALA A 216 9.36 8.30 -15.23
C ALA A 216 9.41 7.20 -16.31
N GLN A 217 9.98 6.04 -16.03
CA GLN A 217 9.96 4.89 -16.95
C GLN A 217 8.58 4.24 -17.01
N PHE A 218 7.94 4.04 -15.86
CA PHE A 218 6.62 3.45 -15.76
C PHE A 218 5.56 4.25 -16.52
N THR A 219 5.51 5.57 -16.34
CA THR A 219 4.53 6.44 -17.01
C THR A 219 4.68 6.48 -18.52
N ARG A 220 5.91 6.30 -19.03
CA ARG A 220 6.16 6.16 -20.48
C ARG A 220 5.65 4.82 -21.01
N ALA A 221 5.84 3.74 -20.26
CA ALA A 221 5.42 2.40 -20.67
C ALA A 221 3.91 2.18 -20.47
N MET A 222 3.33 2.79 -19.44
CA MET A 222 1.93 2.61 -19.03
C MET A 222 1.19 3.96 -18.88
N PRO A 223 0.97 4.72 -19.97
CA PRO A 223 0.48 6.10 -19.91
C PRO A 223 -0.98 6.24 -19.41
N ARG A 224 -1.74 5.14 -19.35
CA ARG A 224 -3.11 5.14 -18.83
C ARG A 224 -3.19 4.83 -17.32
N MET A 225 -2.08 4.39 -16.71
CA MET A 225 -2.00 4.17 -15.28
C MET A 225 -1.85 5.50 -14.54
N LYS A 226 -2.57 5.65 -13.44
CA LYS A 226 -2.36 6.73 -12.49
C LYS A 226 -1.40 6.28 -11.40
N ILE A 227 -0.55 7.19 -10.95
CA ILE A 227 0.32 6.97 -9.79
C ILE A 227 -0.06 7.97 -8.73
N ASP A 228 -0.21 7.48 -7.51
CA ASP A 228 -0.34 8.29 -6.30
C ASP A 228 0.85 8.01 -5.39
N VAL A 229 1.56 9.04 -4.97
CA VAL A 229 2.73 8.93 -4.09
C VAL A 229 2.40 9.55 -2.75
N VAL A 230 2.22 8.70 -1.76
CA VAL A 230 1.94 9.10 -0.38
C VAL A 230 3.25 9.17 0.40
N GLU A 231 3.63 10.37 0.79
CA GLU A 231 4.84 10.59 1.58
C GLU A 231 4.57 10.40 3.07
N GLY A 232 5.51 9.77 3.76
CA GLY A 232 5.39 9.58 5.20
C GLY A 232 6.57 8.84 5.81
N SER A 233 6.58 8.81 7.13
CA SER A 233 7.46 7.94 7.91
C SER A 233 6.96 6.49 7.87
N TRP A 234 7.80 5.57 8.31
CA TRP A 234 7.40 4.17 8.48
C TRP A 234 6.10 4.00 9.27
N ARG A 235 5.96 4.72 10.39
CA ARG A 235 4.80 4.62 11.29
C ARG A 235 3.50 5.08 10.63
N GLU A 236 3.59 6.07 9.75
CA GLU A 236 2.44 6.61 9.03
C GLU A 236 2.02 5.74 7.85
N LEU A 237 2.96 5.01 7.24
CA LEU A 237 2.70 4.26 6.00
C LEU A 237 2.40 2.77 6.23
N VAL A 238 2.83 2.16 7.35
CA VAL A 238 2.72 0.71 7.56
C VAL A 238 1.27 0.22 7.69
N ASP A 239 0.42 0.94 8.42
CA ASP A 239 -0.99 0.56 8.55
C ASP A 239 -1.78 0.81 7.26
N PRO A 240 -1.64 1.94 6.54
CA PRO A 240 -2.17 2.08 5.18
C PRO A 240 -1.72 0.98 4.20
N LEU A 241 -0.46 0.52 4.29
CA LEU A 241 -0.01 -0.63 3.50
C LEU A 241 -0.78 -1.91 3.87
N ARG A 242 -0.85 -2.24 5.15
CA ARG A 242 -1.57 -3.42 5.66
C ARG A 242 -3.06 -3.39 5.31
N ASP A 243 -3.65 -2.21 5.30
CA ASP A 243 -5.05 -1.98 4.98
C ASP A 243 -5.35 -2.01 3.47
N GLY A 244 -4.31 -2.09 2.62
CA GLY A 244 -4.48 -2.08 1.17
C GLY A 244 -4.83 -0.71 0.60
N ILE A 245 -4.56 0.36 1.35
CA ILE A 245 -4.63 1.75 0.87
C ILE A 245 -3.40 2.04 0.02
N LEU A 246 -2.23 1.57 0.47
CA LEU A 246 -1.00 1.55 -0.32
C LEU A 246 -0.80 0.18 -0.95
N ASP A 247 -0.28 0.15 -2.16
CA ASP A 247 0.12 -1.09 -2.84
C ASP A 247 1.50 -1.55 -2.39
N VAL A 248 2.43 -0.62 -2.31
CA VAL A 248 3.84 -0.85 -2.02
C VAL A 248 4.41 0.30 -1.20
N MET A 249 5.39 0.02 -0.34
CA MET A 249 6.22 1.04 0.31
C MET A 249 7.66 0.90 -0.17
N VAL A 250 8.33 2.04 -0.39
CA VAL A 250 9.75 2.11 -0.77
C VAL A 250 10.52 2.94 0.26
N GLY A 251 11.62 2.40 0.77
CA GLY A 251 12.47 3.11 1.75
C GLY A 251 13.30 2.18 2.61
N ALA A 252 13.76 2.67 3.77
CA ALA A 252 14.59 1.88 4.67
C ALA A 252 13.83 0.69 5.26
N LEU A 253 14.38 -0.50 5.07
CA LEU A 253 13.86 -1.73 5.63
C LEU A 253 14.09 -1.80 7.15
N ARG A 254 13.31 -2.62 7.81
CA ARG A 254 13.48 -2.96 9.22
C ARG A 254 14.32 -4.22 9.33
N GLU A 255 15.10 -4.36 10.39
CA GLU A 255 15.88 -5.58 10.66
C GLU A 255 14.99 -6.82 10.72
N THR A 256 13.83 -6.68 11.34
CA THR A 256 12.79 -7.70 11.33
C THR A 256 11.60 -7.21 10.54
N ALA A 257 11.15 -8.00 9.57
CA ALA A 257 9.95 -7.68 8.81
C ALA A 257 8.74 -7.57 9.77
N PRO A 258 7.95 -6.50 9.66
CA PRO A 258 6.78 -6.34 10.53
C PRO A 258 5.73 -7.43 10.25
N PRO A 259 4.88 -7.74 11.23
CA PRO A 259 3.78 -8.65 10.99
C PRO A 259 2.97 -8.28 9.74
N GLU A 260 2.56 -9.27 8.98
CA GLU A 260 1.77 -9.13 7.75
C GLU A 260 2.46 -8.35 6.61
N CYS A 261 3.80 -8.18 6.69
CA CYS A 261 4.59 -7.51 5.65
C CYS A 261 5.78 -8.39 5.24
N ASP A 262 6.09 -8.35 3.94
CA ASP A 262 7.29 -8.93 3.34
C ASP A 262 8.22 -7.80 2.91
N GLN A 263 9.51 -8.01 3.05
CA GLN A 263 10.53 -7.04 2.70
C GLN A 263 11.50 -7.61 1.65
N SER A 264 11.83 -6.80 0.65
CA SER A 264 12.76 -7.14 -0.42
C SER A 264 13.82 -6.07 -0.56
N PRO A 265 15.11 -6.36 -0.35
CA PRO A 265 16.18 -5.37 -0.44
C PRO A 265 16.39 -4.92 -1.89
N LEU A 266 16.75 -3.65 -2.07
CA LEU A 266 17.18 -3.06 -3.33
C LEU A 266 18.67 -2.74 -3.29
N PHE A 267 19.12 -2.00 -2.26
CA PHE A 267 20.54 -1.62 -2.10
C PHE A 267 20.86 -1.21 -0.66
N VAL A 268 22.15 -1.08 -0.41
CA VAL A 268 22.67 -0.61 0.87
C VAL A 268 23.04 0.87 0.75
N ASP A 269 22.54 1.68 1.67
CA ASP A 269 22.83 3.10 1.78
C ASP A 269 23.65 3.41 3.02
N ARG A 270 24.51 4.45 2.91
CA ARG A 270 25.32 4.99 4.00
C ARG A 270 25.19 6.50 4.02
N LEU A 271 25.13 7.08 5.20
CA LEU A 271 25.06 8.52 5.39
C LEU A 271 26.44 9.16 5.23
N ASN A 272 26.40 10.41 4.75
CA ASN A 272 27.54 11.34 4.81
C ASN A 272 27.15 12.56 5.64
N VAL A 273 28.14 13.23 6.18
CA VAL A 273 27.98 14.61 6.63
C VAL A 273 27.90 15.48 5.38
N VAL A 274 26.91 16.35 5.30
CA VAL A 274 26.67 17.25 4.17
C VAL A 274 26.63 18.70 4.66
N ALA A 275 27.24 19.60 3.88
CA ALA A 275 27.28 21.03 4.11
C ALA A 275 27.22 21.79 2.79
N ARG A 276 27.22 23.14 2.79
CA ARG A 276 27.44 23.94 1.59
C ARG A 276 28.83 23.69 0.97
N ALA A 277 28.97 23.90 -0.32
CA ALA A 277 30.25 23.62 -1.02
C ALA A 277 31.44 24.44 -0.49
N GLY A 278 31.22 25.68 -0.05
CA GLY A 278 32.26 26.53 0.54
C GLY A 278 32.38 26.43 2.07
N HIS A 279 31.91 25.36 2.69
CA HIS A 279 32.02 25.16 4.13
C HIS A 279 33.48 25.03 4.57
N PRO A 280 33.90 25.57 5.74
CA PRO A 280 35.28 25.49 6.19
C PRO A 280 35.86 24.06 6.30
N LEU A 281 35.03 23.07 6.51
CA LEU A 281 35.43 21.65 6.51
C LEU A 281 35.36 21.00 5.11
N ALA A 282 34.93 21.71 4.06
CA ALA A 282 34.97 21.18 2.70
C ALA A 282 36.42 20.93 2.28
N GLY A 283 36.68 19.74 1.72
CA GLY A 283 38.06 19.33 1.37
C GLY A 283 38.85 18.72 2.51
N THR A 284 38.36 18.71 3.74
CA THR A 284 38.99 17.98 4.85
C THR A 284 38.74 16.48 4.66
N ALA A 285 39.79 15.69 4.53
CA ALA A 285 39.70 14.26 4.23
C ALA A 285 38.88 13.50 5.26
N ILE A 286 39.16 13.67 6.55
CA ILE A 286 38.42 13.08 7.66
C ILE A 286 38.43 14.07 8.82
N PRO A 287 37.36 14.88 9.01
CA PRO A 287 37.27 15.77 10.15
C PRO A 287 37.11 14.97 11.45
N SER A 288 37.73 15.45 12.54
CA SER A 288 37.51 14.88 13.86
C SER A 288 36.07 15.16 14.34
N LEU A 289 35.59 14.36 15.28
CA LEU A 289 34.29 14.60 15.92
C LEU A 289 34.25 15.97 16.63
N ASP A 290 35.37 16.48 17.15
CA ASP A 290 35.44 17.82 17.76
C ASP A 290 35.27 18.92 16.71
N GLN A 291 35.87 18.75 15.53
CA GLN A 291 35.67 19.67 14.42
C GLN A 291 34.20 19.66 13.92
N LEU A 292 33.58 18.48 13.83
CA LEU A 292 32.17 18.37 13.49
C LEU A 292 31.26 18.97 14.57
N ALA A 293 31.60 18.80 15.85
CA ALA A 293 30.84 19.31 16.98
C ALA A 293 30.94 20.85 17.14
N SER A 294 31.94 21.48 16.53
CA SER A 294 32.10 22.95 16.60
C SER A 294 31.13 23.73 15.71
N TYR A 295 30.40 23.03 14.81
CA TYR A 295 29.41 23.63 13.93
C TYR A 295 27.99 23.29 14.37
N PRO A 296 26.98 24.12 14.05
CA PRO A 296 25.60 23.82 14.32
C PRO A 296 25.07 22.76 13.33
N TRP A 297 24.08 21.99 13.80
CA TRP A 297 23.51 20.88 13.04
C TRP A 297 22.04 21.07 12.71
N ILE A 298 21.63 20.61 11.54
CA ILE A 298 20.24 20.30 11.23
C ILE A 298 20.04 18.80 11.45
N VAL A 299 19.10 18.42 12.27
CA VAL A 299 18.89 17.03 12.67
C VAL A 299 17.45 16.58 12.38
N GLY A 300 17.25 15.29 12.30
CA GLY A 300 15.90 14.72 12.21
C GLY A 300 15.10 14.93 13.51
N GLN A 301 13.78 14.82 13.42
CA GLN A 301 12.92 14.85 14.61
C GLN A 301 13.25 13.69 15.55
N PRO A 302 13.01 13.81 16.87
CA PRO A 302 13.25 12.77 17.85
C PRO A 302 12.62 11.42 17.45
N GLY A 303 13.37 10.34 17.63
CA GLY A 303 12.94 8.98 17.30
C GLY A 303 12.96 8.63 15.80
N THR A 304 13.41 9.53 14.93
CA THR A 304 13.66 9.19 13.52
C THR A 304 15.01 8.49 13.33
N PRO A 305 15.16 7.62 12.32
CA PRO A 305 16.44 6.95 12.07
C PRO A 305 17.61 7.91 11.86
N LEU A 306 17.42 9.05 11.20
CA LEU A 306 18.46 10.07 11.03
C LEU A 306 18.89 10.69 12.37
N ARG A 307 17.93 10.97 13.26
CA ARG A 307 18.24 11.48 14.60
C ARG A 307 19.05 10.47 15.41
N LEU A 308 18.63 9.22 15.41
CA LEU A 308 19.35 8.15 16.12
C LEU A 308 20.78 7.96 15.59
N GLN A 309 21.01 8.08 14.28
CA GLN A 309 22.35 8.00 13.68
C GLN A 309 23.22 9.19 14.08
N TRP A 310 22.64 10.40 14.13
CA TRP A 310 23.37 11.58 14.58
C TRP A 310 23.73 11.48 16.09
N GLU A 311 22.83 11.05 16.93
CA GLU A 311 23.08 10.80 18.35
C GLU A 311 24.14 9.72 18.56
N ALA A 312 24.09 8.64 17.77
CA ALA A 312 25.09 7.58 17.81
C ALA A 312 26.48 8.05 17.35
N LEU A 313 26.57 8.99 16.41
CA LEU A 313 27.84 9.58 15.97
C LEU A 313 28.55 10.29 17.10
N PHE A 314 27.83 10.90 18.03
CA PHE A 314 28.33 11.64 19.18
C PHE A 314 28.08 10.94 20.53
N ALA A 315 27.85 9.62 20.55
CA ALA A 315 27.42 8.88 21.76
C ALA A 315 28.38 9.02 22.94
N GLU A 316 29.67 9.20 22.67
CA GLU A 316 30.72 9.35 23.71
C GLU A 316 31.07 10.82 24.03
N ARG A 317 30.23 11.76 23.58
CA ARG A 317 30.47 13.20 23.67
C ARG A 317 29.21 13.97 24.00
N THR A 318 29.36 15.24 24.37
CA THR A 318 28.21 16.17 24.40
C THR A 318 27.69 16.37 22.99
N LEU A 319 26.38 16.25 22.82
CA LEU A 319 25.73 16.47 21.53
C LEU A 319 25.99 17.89 21.03
N PRO A 320 26.34 18.10 19.76
CA PRO A 320 26.53 19.42 19.19
C PRO A 320 25.23 20.26 19.23
N HIS A 321 25.41 21.58 19.13
CA HIS A 321 24.27 22.48 19.01
C HIS A 321 23.45 22.16 17.76
N ALA A 322 22.15 21.87 17.90
CA ALA A 322 21.24 21.52 16.84
C ALA A 322 19.98 22.37 16.89
N PRO A 323 20.05 23.64 16.42
CA PRO A 323 18.95 24.58 16.53
C PRO A 323 17.78 24.31 15.56
N VAL A 324 17.99 23.42 14.58
CA VAL A 324 16.98 23.10 13.57
C VAL A 324 16.69 21.60 13.58
N GLU A 325 15.45 21.24 13.84
CA GLU A 325 14.93 19.88 13.67
C GLU A 325 14.03 19.82 12.43
N CYS A 326 14.47 19.09 11.40
CA CYS A 326 13.78 19.04 10.12
C CYS A 326 13.95 17.69 9.42
N GLY A 327 12.85 17.14 8.88
CA GLY A 327 12.86 15.94 8.03
C GLY A 327 12.74 16.23 6.53
N SER A 328 12.54 17.49 6.14
CA SER A 328 12.38 17.90 4.74
C SER A 328 13.75 18.17 4.11
N VAL A 329 14.16 17.33 3.17
CA VAL A 329 15.42 17.52 2.42
C VAL A 329 15.43 18.85 1.68
N MET A 330 14.29 19.32 1.18
CA MET A 330 14.18 20.64 0.50
C MET A 330 14.49 21.79 1.45
N VAL A 331 13.96 21.78 2.67
CA VAL A 331 14.26 22.80 3.69
C VAL A 331 15.71 22.71 4.12
N ILE A 332 16.21 21.49 4.38
CA ILE A 332 17.61 21.27 4.75
C ILE A 332 18.56 21.86 3.69
N ARG A 333 18.31 21.57 2.40
CA ARG A 333 19.11 22.09 1.27
C ARG A 333 19.13 23.62 1.25
N GLY A 334 17.96 24.25 1.44
CA GLY A 334 17.86 25.71 1.48
C GLY A 334 18.65 26.31 2.64
N VAL A 335 18.54 25.75 3.85
CA VAL A 335 19.30 26.25 5.01
C VAL A 335 20.81 26.04 4.84
N LEU A 336 21.23 24.86 4.35
CA LEU A 336 22.66 24.59 4.11
C LEU A 336 23.28 25.57 3.10
N ALA A 337 22.53 25.98 2.08
CA ALA A 337 23.06 26.88 1.04
C ALA A 337 23.58 28.21 1.62
N ASP A 338 22.94 28.72 2.68
CA ASP A 338 23.20 30.04 3.26
C ASP A 338 23.90 30.01 4.62
N THR A 339 24.26 28.82 5.13
CA THR A 339 24.81 28.65 6.49
C THR A 339 25.95 27.67 6.55
N ASP A 340 26.73 27.70 7.66
CA ASP A 340 27.73 26.69 7.98
C ASP A 340 27.16 25.54 8.83
N PHE A 341 25.92 25.19 8.61
CA PHE A 341 25.31 24.05 9.28
C PHE A 341 25.76 22.73 8.65
N LEU A 342 25.77 21.70 9.47
CA LEU A 342 26.00 20.32 9.06
C LEU A 342 24.70 19.52 9.16
N THR A 343 24.60 18.47 8.38
CA THR A 343 23.52 17.48 8.49
C THR A 343 23.98 16.10 8.07
N LEU A 344 23.21 15.06 8.41
CA LEU A 344 23.38 13.72 7.88
C LEU A 344 22.38 13.49 6.75
N LEU A 345 22.88 13.17 5.55
CA LEU A 345 22.05 12.78 4.40
C LEU A 345 22.71 11.62 3.64
N SER A 346 21.89 10.90 2.88
CA SER A 346 22.41 10.00 1.86
C SER A 346 23.05 10.81 0.73
N PRO A 347 24.19 10.42 0.17
CA PRO A 347 24.77 11.05 -1.00
C PRO A 347 23.76 11.20 -2.14
N ASP A 348 22.92 10.19 -2.35
CA ASP A 348 21.92 10.17 -3.42
C ASP A 348 20.84 11.26 -3.26
N GLN A 349 20.57 11.70 -2.02
CA GLN A 349 19.59 12.75 -1.75
C GLN A 349 20.08 14.16 -2.18
N VAL A 350 21.36 14.33 -2.35
CA VAL A 350 22.02 15.60 -2.67
C VAL A 350 22.96 15.50 -3.87
N ALA A 351 22.92 14.39 -4.61
CA ALA A 351 23.80 14.14 -5.75
C ALA A 351 23.79 15.30 -6.75
N LEU A 352 22.60 15.79 -7.10
CA LEU A 352 22.46 16.90 -8.05
C LEU A 352 23.10 18.20 -7.55
N GLU A 353 22.97 18.51 -6.26
CA GLU A 353 23.54 19.70 -5.64
C GLU A 353 25.05 19.59 -5.51
N VAL A 354 25.56 18.40 -5.21
CA VAL A 354 26.99 18.13 -5.16
C VAL A 354 27.61 18.24 -6.56
N ASP A 355 27.01 17.63 -7.57
CA ASP A 355 27.45 17.71 -8.97
C ASP A 355 27.47 19.15 -9.50
N ARG A 356 26.55 19.99 -9.03
CA ARG A 356 26.48 21.42 -9.39
C ARG A 356 27.33 22.32 -8.50
N GLY A 357 28.06 21.78 -7.53
CA GLY A 357 28.90 22.54 -6.62
C GLY A 357 28.14 23.45 -5.65
N LEU A 358 26.89 23.13 -5.33
CA LEU A 358 26.07 23.85 -4.35
C LEU A 358 26.27 23.31 -2.94
N LEU A 359 26.35 21.99 -2.82
CA LEU A 359 26.63 21.28 -1.57
C LEU A 359 27.91 20.44 -1.71
N SER A 360 28.43 20.00 -0.57
CA SER A 360 29.60 19.12 -0.48
C SER A 360 29.37 18.07 0.59
N THR A 361 29.92 16.89 0.35
CA THR A 361 30.08 15.89 1.40
C THR A 361 31.37 16.16 2.19
N ILE A 362 31.26 16.09 3.51
CA ILE A 362 32.38 16.31 4.43
C ILE A 362 32.91 14.97 4.91
N GLY A 363 34.17 14.68 4.67
CA GLY A 363 34.79 13.40 4.99
C GLY A 363 34.27 12.25 4.12
N GLY A 364 34.39 11.03 4.62
CA GLY A 364 33.92 9.81 3.95
C GLY A 364 32.53 9.38 4.40
N ARG A 365 32.05 8.28 3.82
CA ARG A 365 30.81 7.61 4.27
C ARG A 365 30.96 7.12 5.71
N LEU A 366 29.92 7.35 6.51
CA LEU A 366 29.93 6.92 7.90
C LEU A 366 29.72 5.40 7.99
N GLU A 367 30.75 4.65 8.39
CA GLU A 367 30.72 3.18 8.40
C GLU A 367 29.60 2.59 9.24
N ARG A 368 29.25 3.22 10.36
CA ARG A 368 28.18 2.75 11.28
C ARG A 368 26.77 3.18 10.86
N SER A 369 26.58 3.85 9.73
CA SER A 369 25.29 4.35 9.27
C SER A 369 24.63 3.48 8.21
N ILE A 370 25.01 2.20 8.15
CA ILE A 370 24.52 1.25 7.16
C ILE A 370 23.00 1.03 7.33
N ARG A 371 22.27 1.15 6.24
CA ARG A 371 20.85 0.83 6.18
C ARG A 371 20.49 0.22 4.83
N THR A 372 19.61 -0.74 4.84
CA THR A 372 19.12 -1.37 3.61
C THR A 372 17.88 -0.61 3.13
N ILE A 373 17.90 -0.14 1.90
CA ILE A 373 16.75 0.43 1.21
C ILE A 373 16.10 -0.66 0.38
N GLY A 374 14.78 -0.70 0.40
CA GLY A 374 14.06 -1.77 -0.29
C GLY A 374 12.58 -1.50 -0.42
N ILE A 375 11.89 -2.56 -0.80
CA ILE A 375 10.46 -2.62 -1.05
C ILE A 375 9.82 -3.36 0.12
N THR A 376 8.72 -2.81 0.64
CA THR A 376 7.86 -3.50 1.60
C THR A 376 6.47 -3.66 0.99
N THR A 377 5.94 -4.87 1.03
CA THR A 377 4.60 -5.23 0.55
C THR A 377 3.82 -5.97 1.64
N ARG A 378 2.53 -6.15 1.43
CA ARG A 378 1.74 -7.06 2.29
C ARG A 378 2.15 -8.52 2.03
N THR A 379 2.19 -9.33 3.08
CA THR A 379 2.33 -10.78 2.94
C THR A 379 1.19 -11.35 2.08
N SER A 380 1.53 -12.24 1.17
CA SER A 380 0.60 -12.84 0.21
C SER A 380 -0.07 -11.84 -0.75
N TRP A 381 0.48 -10.63 -0.90
CA TRP A 381 0.01 -9.71 -1.92
C TRP A 381 0.30 -10.27 -3.33
N ARG A 382 -0.70 -10.13 -4.20
CA ARG A 382 -0.62 -10.61 -5.58
C ARG A 382 -0.65 -9.39 -6.51
N PRO A 383 0.52 -8.88 -6.93
CA PRO A 383 0.59 -7.73 -7.81
C PRO A 383 -0.09 -8.03 -9.15
N THR A 384 -0.77 -7.04 -9.70
CA THR A 384 -1.21 -7.07 -11.10
C THR A 384 0.01 -6.98 -12.03
N VAL A 385 -0.18 -7.25 -13.32
CA VAL A 385 0.91 -7.13 -14.31
C VAL A 385 1.57 -5.75 -14.27
N ALA A 386 0.78 -4.67 -14.15
CA ALA A 386 1.31 -3.32 -14.05
C ALA A 386 2.09 -3.08 -12.74
N GLN A 387 1.58 -3.58 -11.62
CA GLN A 387 2.26 -3.46 -10.32
C GLN A 387 3.56 -4.28 -10.31
N ALA A 388 3.56 -5.50 -10.86
CA ALA A 388 4.77 -6.32 -10.98
C ALA A 388 5.83 -5.62 -11.85
N TYR A 389 5.43 -5.06 -12.98
CA TYR A 389 6.31 -4.29 -13.84
C TYR A 389 6.94 -3.10 -13.12
N PHE A 390 6.18 -2.39 -12.29
CA PHE A 390 6.74 -1.30 -11.48
C PHE A 390 7.78 -1.79 -10.47
N LEU A 391 7.54 -2.94 -9.83
CA LEU A 391 8.52 -3.55 -8.92
C LEU A 391 9.81 -3.93 -9.65
N ASP A 392 9.71 -4.43 -10.88
CA ASP A 392 10.88 -4.75 -11.71
C ASP A 392 11.65 -3.48 -12.10
N LEU A 393 10.95 -2.41 -12.48
CA LEU A 393 11.58 -1.10 -12.72
C LEU A 393 12.35 -0.57 -11.51
N LEU A 394 11.82 -0.71 -10.29
CA LEU A 394 12.54 -0.31 -9.07
C LEU A 394 13.85 -1.10 -8.92
N ARG A 395 13.84 -2.40 -9.21
CA ARG A 395 15.03 -3.27 -9.16
C ARG A 395 16.04 -2.88 -10.26
N ASP A 396 15.56 -2.62 -11.48
CA ASP A 396 16.40 -2.26 -12.62
C ASP A 396 17.07 -0.91 -12.43
N VAL A 397 16.32 0.10 -11.99
CA VAL A 397 16.85 1.43 -11.67
C VAL A 397 17.89 1.34 -10.55
N SER A 398 17.65 0.52 -9.51
CA SER A 398 18.60 0.30 -8.43
C SER A 398 19.91 -0.32 -8.94
N ARG A 399 19.83 -1.29 -9.84
CA ARG A 399 21.01 -1.91 -10.48
C ARG A 399 21.77 -0.94 -11.38
N ALA A 400 21.05 -0.20 -12.21
CA ALA A 400 21.65 0.76 -13.15
C ALA A 400 22.36 1.91 -12.44
N ALA A 401 21.89 2.32 -11.27
CA ALA A 401 22.54 3.35 -10.44
C ALA A 401 23.81 2.86 -9.74
N GLY A 402 24.26 1.62 -9.95
CA GLY A 402 25.45 1.05 -9.29
C GLY A 402 25.29 0.87 -7.78
N LEU A 403 24.06 0.91 -7.28
CA LEU A 403 23.75 0.89 -5.86
C LEU A 403 23.81 -0.53 -5.25
N GLN A 404 23.96 -1.55 -6.08
CA GLN A 404 23.86 -2.95 -5.65
C GLN A 404 25.12 -3.53 -5.02
N GLU A 405 26.30 -2.90 -5.03
CA GLU A 405 27.45 -3.53 -4.42
C GLU A 405 28.39 -2.56 -3.70
N ASN A 406 28.30 -2.56 -2.38
CA ASN A 406 29.49 -2.73 -1.56
C ASN A 406 29.16 -3.80 -0.51
N ARG A 407 29.44 -5.05 -0.89
CA ARG A 407 29.61 -6.16 0.07
C ARG A 407 30.80 -5.91 0.98
#